data_a31fd9ef8c59732c3228c363ac19d652
#
_entry.id   a31fd9ef8c59732c3228c363ac19d652
#
_cell.length_a   1.000
_cell.length_b   1.000
_cell.length_c   1.000
_cell.angle_alpha   90.00
_cell.angle_beta   90.00
_cell.angle_gamma   90.00
#
_symmetry.space_group_name_H-M   'P 1'
#
loop_
_entity.id
_entity.type
_entity.pdbx_description
1 polymer ?
#
loop_
_entity_poly.entity_id
_entity_poly.type
_entity_poly.pdbx_seq_one_letter_code
_entity_poly.pdbx_strand_id
1 'polypeptide(L)'
;MAQTAYTQGPSAIADLMIPKLLSPQTIQTRPGLVQRVRAMIENNQVSGIAGDLMAMAERLDSVPLLKQITCPTQIIVGELDQATPPSDAKLMADQIPNAHLAIILNAAHLANIEQPEAFNQIVATFAQELGKEKQN
;
A
#
# COMPACT_ATOMS: atom_id res chain seq x y z
N MET A 1 -15.88 -9.82 3.05
CA MET A 1 -15.78 -8.34 3.06
C MET A 1 -16.79 -7.67 2.12
N ALA A 2 -16.91 -8.06 0.83
CA ALA A 2 -17.94 -7.46 -0.05
C ALA A 2 -19.37 -7.60 0.50
N GLN A 3 -19.75 -8.80 0.97
CA GLN A 3 -21.03 -9.01 1.66
C GLN A 3 -21.21 -8.09 2.89
N THR A 4 -20.15 -7.90 3.67
CA THR A 4 -20.16 -7.01 4.85
C THR A 4 -20.40 -5.56 4.44
N ALA A 5 -19.81 -5.10 3.33
CA ALA A 5 -20.06 -3.75 2.81
C ALA A 5 -21.54 -3.53 2.49
N TYR A 6 -22.19 -4.49 1.86
CA TYR A 6 -23.62 -4.40 1.54
C TYR A 6 -24.55 -4.48 2.78
N THR A 7 -24.19 -5.30 3.76
CA THR A 7 -25.10 -5.55 4.92
C THR A 7 -24.87 -4.62 6.09
N GLN A 8 -23.65 -4.10 6.28
CA GLN A 8 -23.24 -3.34 7.47
C GLN A 8 -22.64 -1.97 7.11
N GLY A 9 -22.48 -1.67 5.82
CA GLY A 9 -22.02 -0.38 5.35
C GLY A 9 -20.51 -0.15 5.45
N PRO A 10 -20.03 1.05 5.01
CA PRO A 10 -18.62 1.39 4.96
C PRO A 10 -17.93 1.45 6.32
N SER A 11 -18.64 1.81 7.40
CA SER A 11 -18.08 1.88 8.75
C SER A 11 -17.58 0.51 9.24
N ALA A 12 -18.33 -0.56 8.96
CA ALA A 12 -17.92 -1.91 9.29
C ALA A 12 -16.67 -2.33 8.49
N ILE A 13 -16.54 -1.86 7.25
CA ILE A 13 -15.33 -2.07 6.47
C ILE A 13 -14.15 -1.30 7.07
N ALA A 14 -14.36 -0.06 7.53
CA ALA A 14 -13.31 0.71 8.21
C ALA A 14 -12.82 -0.01 9.48
N ASP A 15 -13.71 -0.58 10.28
CA ASP A 15 -13.33 -1.34 11.48
C ASP A 15 -12.49 -2.58 11.17
N LEU A 16 -12.77 -3.25 10.06
CA LEU A 16 -12.00 -4.43 9.61
C LEU A 16 -10.65 -4.06 8.96
N MET A 17 -10.58 -2.91 8.29
CA MET A 17 -9.42 -2.52 7.49
C MET A 17 -8.38 -1.73 8.28
N ILE A 18 -8.80 -0.81 9.16
CA ILE A 18 -7.88 0.05 9.90
C ILE A 18 -6.76 -0.74 10.59
N PRO A 19 -7.02 -1.86 11.30
CA PRO A 19 -5.95 -2.65 11.93
C PRO A 19 -4.95 -3.28 10.96
N LYS A 20 -5.29 -3.37 9.67
CA LYS A 20 -4.42 -3.89 8.61
C LYS A 20 -3.69 -2.78 7.87
N LEU A 21 -4.31 -1.59 7.81
CA LEU A 21 -3.80 -0.45 7.06
C LEU A 21 -2.81 0.39 7.85
N LEU A 22 -2.94 0.45 9.18
CA LEU A 22 -2.14 1.28 10.07
C LEU A 22 -1.41 0.44 11.11
N SER A 23 -0.23 0.88 11.49
CA SER A 23 0.56 0.24 12.55
C SER A 23 -0.13 0.36 13.92
N PRO A 24 0.08 -0.61 14.84
CA PRO A 24 -0.46 -0.54 16.18
C PRO A 24 -0.08 0.74 16.92
N GLN A 25 1.15 1.22 16.73
CA GLN A 25 1.62 2.47 17.31
C GLN A 25 0.81 3.67 16.80
N THR A 26 0.57 3.76 15.50
CA THR A 26 -0.25 4.83 14.91
C THR A 26 -1.67 4.81 15.45
N ILE A 27 -2.27 3.62 15.56
CA ILE A 27 -3.63 3.48 16.09
C ILE A 27 -3.72 4.00 17.53
N GLN A 28 -2.69 3.74 18.36
CA GLN A 28 -2.67 4.19 19.75
C GLN A 28 -2.35 5.68 19.92
N THR A 29 -1.41 6.20 19.13
CA THR A 29 -0.80 7.52 19.42
C THR A 29 -1.27 8.64 18.50
N ARG A 30 -1.90 8.31 17.36
CA ARG A 30 -2.30 9.28 16.33
C ARG A 30 -3.78 9.18 15.97
N PRO A 31 -4.71 9.44 16.93
CA PRO A 31 -6.16 9.27 16.70
C PRO A 31 -6.70 10.13 15.56
N GLY A 32 -6.15 11.32 15.33
CA GLY A 32 -6.53 12.18 14.21
C GLY A 32 -6.22 11.55 12.85
N LEU A 33 -5.10 10.82 12.73
CA LEU A 33 -4.76 10.09 11.50
C LEU A 33 -5.69 8.91 11.29
N VAL A 34 -6.02 8.17 12.36
CA VAL A 34 -7.01 7.07 12.32
C VAL A 34 -8.36 7.57 11.82
N GLN A 35 -8.85 8.71 12.36
CA GLN A 35 -10.11 9.32 11.93
C GLN A 35 -10.07 9.76 10.45
N ARG A 36 -8.94 10.30 9.99
CA ARG A 36 -8.76 10.66 8.57
C ARG A 36 -8.88 9.43 7.66
N VAL A 37 -8.20 8.33 7.99
CA VAL A 37 -8.28 7.09 7.21
C VAL A 37 -9.68 6.50 7.25
N ARG A 38 -10.34 6.52 8.42
CA ARG A 38 -11.73 6.11 8.57
C ARG A 38 -12.65 6.90 7.64
N ALA A 39 -12.56 8.22 7.65
CA ALA A 39 -13.34 9.08 6.78
C ALA A 39 -13.09 8.81 5.28
N MET A 40 -11.84 8.50 4.90
CA MET A 40 -11.53 8.11 3.52
C MET A 40 -12.27 6.84 3.09
N ILE A 41 -12.44 5.86 3.99
CA ILE A 41 -13.20 4.63 3.71
C ILE A 41 -14.72 4.94 3.70
N GLU A 42 -15.20 5.63 4.72
CA GLU A 42 -16.64 5.88 4.94
C GLU A 42 -17.26 6.79 3.88
N ASN A 43 -16.48 7.66 3.26
CA ASN A 43 -16.95 8.54 2.18
C ASN A 43 -17.11 7.81 0.83
N ASN A 44 -16.78 6.52 0.73
CA ASN A 44 -16.98 5.76 -0.49
C ASN A 44 -18.39 5.14 -0.54
N GLN A 45 -18.91 4.98 -1.75
CA GLN A 45 -20.15 4.27 -1.97
C GLN A 45 -19.98 2.76 -1.73
N VAL A 46 -20.97 2.14 -1.11
CA VAL A 46 -20.97 0.69 -0.85
C VAL A 46 -20.72 -0.13 -2.10
N SER A 47 -21.35 0.24 -3.22
CA SER A 47 -21.16 -0.44 -4.51
C SER A 47 -19.71 -0.36 -5.02
N GLY A 48 -19.04 0.79 -4.82
CA GLY A 48 -17.61 0.96 -5.15
C GLY A 48 -16.74 0.04 -4.30
N ILE A 49 -16.89 0.09 -2.98
CA ILE A 49 -16.13 -0.77 -2.04
C ILE A 49 -16.33 -2.25 -2.38
N ALA A 50 -17.57 -2.68 -2.61
CA ALA A 50 -17.87 -4.07 -2.92
C ALA A 50 -17.30 -4.48 -4.28
N GLY A 51 -17.39 -3.62 -5.29
CA GLY A 51 -16.83 -3.85 -6.63
C GLY A 51 -15.31 -4.03 -6.58
N ASP A 52 -14.60 -3.14 -5.89
CA ASP A 52 -13.14 -3.22 -5.75
C ASP A 52 -12.71 -4.51 -5.01
N LEU A 53 -13.42 -4.88 -3.94
CA LEU A 53 -13.15 -6.12 -3.20
C LEU A 53 -13.35 -7.36 -4.05
N MET A 54 -14.38 -7.38 -4.91
CA MET A 54 -14.63 -8.48 -5.85
C MET A 54 -13.55 -8.51 -6.94
N ALA A 55 -13.20 -7.37 -7.54
CA ALA A 55 -12.15 -7.28 -8.55
C ALA A 55 -10.79 -7.76 -8.01
N MET A 56 -10.46 -7.42 -6.76
CA MET A 56 -9.24 -7.94 -6.11
C MET A 56 -9.27 -9.45 -5.92
N ALA A 57 -10.44 -10.03 -5.59
CA ALA A 57 -10.59 -11.47 -5.38
C ALA A 57 -10.48 -12.27 -6.69
N GLU A 58 -10.89 -11.67 -7.80
CA GLU A 58 -10.88 -12.30 -9.14
C GLU A 58 -9.60 -12.02 -9.94
N ARG A 59 -8.71 -11.16 -9.40
CA ARG A 59 -7.46 -10.78 -10.08
C ARG A 59 -6.56 -11.99 -10.28
N LEU A 60 -6.11 -12.16 -11.54
CA LEU A 60 -5.13 -13.18 -11.88
C LEU A 60 -3.77 -12.91 -11.22
N ASP A 61 -3.02 -14.00 -10.97
CA ASP A 61 -1.65 -13.90 -10.49
C ASP A 61 -0.77 -13.17 -11.53
N SER A 62 -0.16 -12.07 -11.13
CA SER A 62 0.73 -11.26 -11.97
C SER A 62 2.22 -11.55 -11.73
N VAL A 63 2.57 -12.44 -10.81
CA VAL A 63 3.97 -12.81 -10.53
C VAL A 63 4.72 -13.26 -11.79
N PRO A 64 4.15 -14.05 -12.71
CA PRO A 64 4.83 -14.45 -13.95
C PRO A 64 5.20 -13.27 -14.88
N LEU A 65 4.53 -12.11 -14.73
CA LEU A 65 4.77 -10.92 -15.55
C LEU A 65 5.91 -10.04 -15.01
N LEU A 66 6.32 -10.20 -13.76
CA LEU A 66 7.32 -9.34 -13.11
C LEU A 66 8.65 -9.27 -13.88
N LYS A 67 9.09 -10.39 -14.45
CA LYS A 67 10.33 -10.47 -15.25
C LYS A 67 10.28 -9.67 -16.56
N GLN A 68 9.09 -9.26 -16.99
CA GLN A 68 8.89 -8.48 -18.22
C GLN A 68 8.95 -6.97 -17.95
N ILE A 69 9.02 -6.56 -16.69
CA ILE A 69 9.15 -5.15 -16.31
C ILE A 69 10.61 -4.75 -16.52
N THR A 70 10.88 -3.96 -17.54
CA THR A 70 12.23 -3.54 -17.92
C THR A 70 12.57 -2.12 -17.45
N CYS A 71 11.59 -1.32 -17.07
CA CYS A 71 11.82 0.03 -16.56
C CYS A 71 12.42 -0.02 -15.12
N PRO A 72 13.20 0.99 -14.74
CA PRO A 72 13.63 1.17 -13.35
C PRO A 72 12.41 1.19 -12.42
N THR A 73 12.48 0.44 -11.33
CA THR A 73 11.34 0.22 -10.44
C THR A 73 11.75 0.44 -8.98
N GLN A 74 11.04 1.31 -8.27
CA GLN A 74 11.16 1.47 -6.81
C GLN A 74 9.99 0.79 -6.13
N ILE A 75 10.25 -0.18 -5.28
CA ILE A 75 9.27 -0.87 -4.44
C ILE A 75 9.39 -0.30 -3.03
N ILE A 76 8.27 0.14 -2.46
CA ILE A 76 8.22 0.70 -1.11
C ILE A 76 7.16 -0.05 -0.31
N VAL A 77 7.52 -0.53 0.88
CA VAL A 77 6.61 -1.26 1.76
C VAL A 77 6.84 -0.85 3.21
N GLY A 78 5.77 -0.82 4.00
CA GLY A 78 5.90 -0.65 5.45
C GLY A 78 6.37 -1.95 6.11
N GLU A 79 7.25 -1.84 7.10
CA GLU A 79 7.78 -2.98 7.88
C GLU A 79 6.66 -3.84 8.50
N LEU A 80 5.57 -3.19 8.91
CA LEU A 80 4.44 -3.80 9.62
C LEU A 80 3.21 -4.04 8.73
N ASP A 81 3.40 -3.99 7.40
CA ASP A 81 2.30 -4.22 6.45
C ASP A 81 1.80 -5.67 6.55
N GLN A 82 0.53 -5.83 6.95
CA GLN A 82 -0.14 -7.12 7.03
C GLN A 82 -1.07 -7.39 5.84
N ALA A 83 -1.35 -6.39 5.01
CA ALA A 83 -2.20 -6.54 3.83
C ALA A 83 -1.39 -7.06 2.64
N THR A 84 -0.20 -6.50 2.43
CA THR A 84 0.80 -6.93 1.44
C THR A 84 2.16 -6.93 2.12
N PRO A 85 2.55 -8.03 2.77
CA PRO A 85 3.70 -8.06 3.67
C PRO A 85 5.04 -7.84 2.94
N PRO A 86 6.10 -7.44 3.67
CA PRO A 86 7.43 -7.24 3.08
C PRO A 86 7.97 -8.42 2.28
N SER A 87 7.51 -9.65 2.56
CA SER A 87 7.84 -10.83 1.77
C SER A 87 7.38 -10.73 0.31
N ASP A 88 6.20 -10.15 0.08
CA ASP A 88 5.65 -9.98 -1.27
C ASP A 88 6.42 -8.88 -2.02
N ALA A 89 6.76 -7.80 -1.32
CA ALA A 89 7.62 -6.73 -1.85
C ALA A 89 9.02 -7.27 -2.21
N LYS A 90 9.58 -8.14 -1.37
CA LYS A 90 10.85 -8.82 -1.65
C LYS A 90 10.74 -9.73 -2.87
N LEU A 91 9.67 -10.52 -3.00
CA LEU A 91 9.42 -11.34 -4.18
C LEU A 91 9.40 -10.49 -5.46
N MET A 92 8.73 -9.34 -5.44
CA MET A 92 8.73 -8.41 -6.58
C MET A 92 10.14 -7.90 -6.89
N ALA A 93 10.91 -7.48 -5.88
CA ALA A 93 12.28 -7.00 -6.06
C ALA A 93 13.22 -8.07 -6.62
N ASP A 94 13.05 -9.33 -6.19
CA ASP A 94 13.85 -10.45 -6.66
C ASP A 94 13.51 -10.84 -8.13
N GLN A 95 12.30 -10.53 -8.60
CA GLN A 95 11.82 -10.91 -9.94
C GLN A 95 11.91 -9.81 -10.99
N ILE A 96 11.85 -8.55 -10.60
CA ILE A 96 11.94 -7.40 -11.51
C ILE A 96 13.42 -7.05 -11.71
N PRO A 97 13.95 -7.08 -12.96
CA PRO A 97 15.41 -6.95 -13.20
C PRO A 97 16.05 -5.66 -12.68
N ASN A 98 15.33 -4.54 -12.71
CA ASN A 98 15.83 -3.21 -12.33
C ASN A 98 15.04 -2.65 -11.15
N ALA A 99 14.78 -3.46 -10.13
CA ALA A 99 14.02 -3.06 -8.96
C ALA A 99 14.92 -2.79 -7.75
N HIS A 100 14.55 -1.74 -7.01
CA HIS A 100 15.08 -1.43 -5.68
C HIS A 100 13.97 -1.58 -4.66
N LEU A 101 14.27 -2.20 -3.50
CA LEU A 101 13.34 -2.35 -2.38
C LEU A 101 13.73 -1.40 -1.26
N ALA A 102 12.74 -0.64 -0.77
CA ALA A 102 12.85 0.15 0.45
C ALA A 102 11.78 -0.27 1.45
N ILE A 103 12.18 -0.52 2.70
CA ILE A 103 11.27 -0.85 3.81
C ILE A 103 11.21 0.36 4.73
N ILE A 104 10.00 0.87 4.98
CA ILE A 104 9.77 1.99 5.89
C ILE A 104 9.47 1.43 7.28
N LEU A 105 10.35 1.74 8.22
CA LEU A 105 10.22 1.30 9.62
C LEU A 105 9.01 1.93 10.30
N ASN A 106 8.40 1.19 11.24
CA ASN A 106 7.25 1.65 12.03
C ASN A 106 6.04 2.08 11.20
N ALA A 107 5.89 1.58 9.98
CA ALA A 107 4.75 1.83 9.11
C ALA A 107 4.11 0.52 8.67
N ALA A 108 2.79 0.54 8.48
CA ALA A 108 2.02 -0.55 7.91
C ALA A 108 1.69 -0.27 6.42
N HIS A 109 0.52 -0.67 5.96
CA HIS A 109 0.13 -0.60 4.55
C HIS A 109 0.09 0.83 3.99
N LEU A 110 -0.33 1.80 4.79
CA LEU A 110 -0.38 3.21 4.40
C LEU A 110 0.91 3.95 4.80
N ALA A 111 2.06 3.39 4.44
CA ALA A 111 3.38 3.91 4.82
C ALA A 111 3.59 5.38 4.40
N ASN A 112 3.02 5.81 3.28
CA ASN A 112 3.04 7.21 2.82
C ASN A 112 2.25 8.17 3.73
N ILE A 113 1.27 7.66 4.46
CA ILE A 113 0.47 8.44 5.42
C ILE A 113 1.08 8.38 6.83
N GLU A 114 1.64 7.25 7.20
CA GLU A 114 2.24 7.05 8.53
C GLU A 114 3.61 7.71 8.66
N GLN A 115 4.43 7.60 7.61
CA GLN A 115 5.82 8.10 7.57
C GLN A 115 6.07 8.91 6.28
N PRO A 116 5.37 10.04 6.08
CA PRO A 116 5.39 10.78 4.81
C PRO A 116 6.79 11.33 4.46
N GLU A 117 7.60 11.71 5.44
CA GLU A 117 8.95 12.24 5.19
C GLU A 117 9.85 11.14 4.61
N ALA A 118 9.85 9.94 5.21
CA ALA A 118 10.64 8.81 4.73
C ALA A 118 10.18 8.36 3.35
N PHE A 119 8.86 8.26 3.15
CA PHE A 119 8.29 7.89 1.86
C PHE A 119 8.67 8.89 0.76
N ASN A 120 8.48 10.19 1.02
CA ASN A 120 8.78 11.24 0.05
C ASN A 120 10.29 11.32 -0.27
N GLN A 121 11.17 11.07 0.72
CA GLN A 121 12.61 11.05 0.50
C GLN A 121 13.00 9.91 -0.47
N ILE A 122 12.45 8.71 -0.31
CA ILE A 122 12.70 7.57 -1.19
C ILE A 122 12.26 7.91 -2.62
N VAL A 123 11.04 8.44 -2.78
CA VAL A 123 10.49 8.82 -4.08
C VAL A 123 11.33 9.91 -4.75
N ALA A 124 11.74 10.94 -3.99
CA ALA A 124 12.56 12.02 -4.51
C ALA A 124 13.94 11.55 -4.96
N THR A 125 14.58 10.66 -4.18
CA THR A 125 15.88 10.07 -4.54
C THR A 125 15.78 9.28 -5.84
N PHE A 126 14.79 8.40 -5.94
CA PHE A 126 14.55 7.61 -7.14
C PHE A 126 14.31 8.47 -8.38
N ALA A 127 13.48 9.53 -8.25
CA ALA A 127 13.22 10.45 -9.36
C ALA A 127 14.48 11.20 -9.83
N GLN A 128 15.38 11.57 -8.88
CA GLN A 128 16.66 12.22 -9.20
C GLN A 128 17.63 11.27 -9.94
N GLU A 129 17.66 10.00 -9.55
CA GLU A 129 18.50 8.98 -10.20
C GLU A 129 18.08 8.79 -11.66
N LEU A 130 16.79 8.67 -11.93
CA LEU A 130 16.24 8.59 -13.31
C LEU A 130 16.57 9.82 -14.15
N GLY A 131 16.64 11.00 -13.53
CA GLY A 131 17.01 12.24 -14.23
C GLY A 131 18.46 12.27 -14.69
N LYS A 132 19.39 11.63 -13.94
CA LYS A 132 20.81 11.57 -14.26
C LYS A 132 21.11 10.56 -15.40
N GLU A 133 20.40 9.43 -15.42
CA GLU A 133 20.58 8.41 -16.47
C GLU A 133 20.19 8.91 -17.87
N LYS A 134 19.29 9.89 -17.97
CA LYS A 134 18.87 10.49 -19.24
C LYS A 134 19.84 11.56 -19.79
N GLN A 135 20.84 11.95 -19.03
CA GLN A 135 21.82 12.98 -19.42
C GLN A 135 23.17 12.41 -19.89
N ASN A 136 23.33 11.11 -19.79
CA ASN A 136 24.48 10.35 -20.29
C ASN A 136 24.11 9.53 -21.55
#